data_d29d6c4500970a8d55f8b44502a70390
#
_entry.id   d29d6c4500970a8d55f8b44502a70390
#
_cell.length_a   1.000
_cell.length_b   1.000
_cell.length_c   1.000
_cell.angle_alpha   90.00
_cell.angle_beta   90.00
_cell.angle_gamma   90.00
#
_symmetry.space_group_name_H-M   'P 1'
#
loop_
_entity.id
_entity.type
_entity.pdbx_description
1 polymer ?
#
loop_
_entity_poly.entity_id
_entity_poly.type
_entity_poly.pdbx_seq_one_letter_code
_entity_poly.pdbx_strand_id
1 'polypeptide(L)'
;MLVRCLAMMRGGGETRHLAWAHELGGLGIDVDIVTGAPLLGQSRYPLEGVNATVLRSPYARDFVYRFQNRRGFGRLTMTALHVDEEWFCRAAWRRIAASDRKPDVVHAHALHQAARLRTEDIPVVINLPGEPNVRYTADLRLADALVADGWAAEHLPQRLGRAIDRVPKGVDTELFQPGGPSLRSALRLHDRCVVLAVARLVPIKNLTLLLDAFALVRRRIGAAHLVIVGDGPEATALHAYATTLDVADAVTFTGAVPHRDMPSFYRSADVFALSSAFDNSPNVILEAMACGLPVVTTDVGGVREFVVDGIGGAVVERDNAVRFASALERYLASREAACAAGTRSRQRTLTEFSWRASAVRLLDVYHRVIEARRDGTARASA
;
A
#
# COMPACT_ATOMS: atom_id res chain seq x y z
N MET A 1 -9.95 -15.84 -4.86
CA MET A 1 -8.77 -15.23 -4.21
C MET A 1 -8.64 -15.73 -2.76
N LEU A 2 -7.43 -16.09 -2.32
CA LEU A 2 -7.15 -16.49 -0.94
C LEU A 2 -6.54 -15.31 -0.18
N VAL A 3 -7.31 -14.66 0.70
CA VAL A 3 -6.90 -13.46 1.46
C VAL A 3 -7.20 -13.69 2.94
N ARG A 4 -6.30 -14.40 3.64
CA ARG A 4 -6.51 -14.95 4.98
C ARG A 4 -7.03 -13.93 6.00
N CYS A 5 -6.60 -12.69 5.96
CA CYS A 5 -6.90 -11.72 7.01
C CYS A 5 -8.01 -10.73 6.67
N LEU A 6 -8.66 -10.83 5.52
CA LEU A 6 -9.61 -9.84 5.02
C LEU A 6 -10.79 -9.56 5.96
N ALA A 7 -11.33 -10.60 6.58
CA ALA A 7 -12.43 -10.47 7.56
C ALA A 7 -11.99 -9.87 8.90
N MET A 8 -10.69 -9.82 9.18
CA MET A 8 -10.14 -9.45 10.49
C MET A 8 -9.30 -8.18 10.47
N MET A 9 -8.84 -7.76 9.29
CA MET A 9 -7.94 -6.61 9.11
C MET A 9 -8.31 -5.83 7.87
N ARG A 10 -7.98 -4.54 7.88
CA ARG A 10 -8.01 -3.64 6.73
C ARG A 10 -6.67 -2.92 6.62
N GLY A 11 -5.74 -3.57 5.96
CA GLY A 11 -4.45 -2.99 5.58
C GLY A 11 -4.38 -2.75 4.07
N GLY A 12 -3.24 -2.26 3.57
CA GLY A 12 -3.05 -2.01 2.15
C GLY A 12 -3.19 -3.26 1.27
N GLY A 13 -2.85 -4.44 1.81
CA GLY A 13 -3.00 -5.71 1.11
C GLY A 13 -4.46 -6.15 0.97
N GLU A 14 -5.20 -6.08 2.05
CA GLU A 14 -6.61 -6.43 2.10
C GLU A 14 -7.45 -5.50 1.22
N THR A 15 -7.22 -4.18 1.31
CA THR A 15 -7.88 -3.18 0.47
C THR A 15 -7.61 -3.42 -1.01
N ARG A 16 -6.36 -3.76 -1.38
CA ARG A 16 -5.98 -4.11 -2.75
C ARG A 16 -6.81 -5.27 -3.31
N HIS A 17 -6.96 -6.35 -2.54
CA HIS A 17 -7.66 -7.54 -3.02
C HIS A 17 -9.16 -7.32 -3.15
N LEU A 18 -9.75 -6.49 -2.29
CA LEU A 18 -11.15 -6.06 -2.46
C LEU A 18 -11.33 -5.23 -3.72
N ALA A 19 -10.44 -4.27 -3.96
CA ALA A 19 -10.49 -3.43 -5.15
C ALA A 19 -10.28 -4.26 -6.43
N TRP A 20 -9.32 -5.19 -6.44
CA TRP A 20 -9.14 -6.11 -7.56
C TRP A 20 -10.36 -7.01 -7.78
N ALA A 21 -10.98 -7.53 -6.72
CA ALA A 21 -12.19 -8.35 -6.85
C ALA A 21 -13.34 -7.56 -7.48
N HIS A 22 -13.52 -6.30 -7.06
CA HIS A 22 -14.53 -5.40 -7.63
C HIS A 22 -14.26 -5.09 -9.10
N GLU A 23 -13.04 -4.68 -9.43
CA GLU A 23 -12.66 -4.30 -10.80
C GLU A 23 -12.69 -5.49 -11.77
N LEU A 24 -12.22 -6.66 -11.34
CA LEU A 24 -12.31 -7.90 -12.12
C LEU A 24 -13.76 -8.30 -12.35
N GLY A 25 -14.64 -8.15 -11.34
CA GLY A 25 -16.07 -8.32 -11.51
C GLY A 25 -16.65 -7.40 -12.58
N GLY A 26 -16.26 -6.13 -12.60
CA GLY A 26 -16.60 -5.15 -13.64
C GLY A 26 -16.01 -5.47 -15.04
N LEU A 27 -15.03 -6.39 -15.12
CA LEU A 27 -14.47 -6.95 -16.35
C LEU A 27 -15.15 -8.27 -16.77
N GLY A 28 -16.18 -8.72 -16.05
CA GLY A 28 -16.90 -9.96 -16.32
C GLY A 28 -16.23 -11.21 -15.76
N ILE A 29 -15.27 -11.07 -14.83
CA ILE A 29 -14.60 -12.19 -14.17
C ILE A 29 -15.30 -12.51 -12.87
N ASP A 30 -15.73 -13.75 -12.68
CA ASP A 30 -16.27 -14.23 -11.40
C ASP A 30 -15.15 -14.35 -10.37
N VAL A 31 -15.28 -13.64 -9.25
CA VAL A 31 -14.28 -13.64 -8.18
C VAL A 31 -14.88 -14.14 -6.87
N ASP A 32 -14.40 -15.30 -6.42
CA ASP A 32 -14.68 -15.81 -5.08
C ASP A 32 -13.53 -15.50 -4.15
N ILE A 33 -13.81 -14.94 -2.97
CA ILE A 33 -12.82 -14.68 -1.93
C ILE A 33 -12.96 -15.74 -0.83
N VAL A 34 -11.84 -16.34 -0.45
CA VAL A 34 -11.75 -17.19 0.75
C VAL A 34 -10.90 -16.47 1.78
N THR A 35 -11.46 -16.23 2.95
CA THR A 35 -10.79 -15.54 4.06
C THR A 35 -10.90 -16.30 5.37
N GLY A 36 -10.07 -15.95 6.36
CA GLY A 36 -10.02 -16.60 7.67
C GLY A 36 -10.64 -15.73 8.77
N ALA A 37 -11.19 -16.40 9.75
CA ALA A 37 -11.59 -15.78 11.02
C ALA A 37 -11.31 -16.74 12.20
N PRO A 38 -11.19 -16.24 13.45
CA PRO A 38 -11.03 -17.08 14.63
C PRO A 38 -12.13 -18.12 14.78
N LEU A 39 -11.81 -19.26 15.40
CA LEU A 39 -12.79 -20.31 15.76
C LEU A 39 -13.93 -19.75 16.60
N LEU A 40 -13.59 -18.89 17.57
CA LEU A 40 -14.53 -18.18 18.43
C LEU A 40 -14.46 -16.67 18.11
N GLY A 41 -15.61 -16.03 17.95
CA GLY A 41 -15.71 -14.60 17.66
C GLY A 41 -16.35 -14.30 16.31
N GLN A 42 -16.55 -13.00 16.05
CA GLN A 42 -17.13 -12.49 14.81
C GLN A 42 -16.04 -11.91 13.89
N SER A 43 -16.35 -11.82 12.60
CA SER A 43 -15.55 -11.01 11.66
C SER A 43 -15.57 -9.56 12.10
N ARG A 44 -14.42 -8.88 12.08
CA ARG A 44 -14.31 -7.47 12.49
C ARG A 44 -14.75 -6.51 11.39
N TYR A 45 -14.69 -6.97 10.15
CA TYR A 45 -15.02 -6.14 8.98
C TYR A 45 -16.07 -6.83 8.12
N PRO A 46 -17.06 -6.09 7.62
CA PRO A 46 -18.05 -6.61 6.69
C PRO A 46 -17.39 -6.97 5.34
N LEU A 47 -17.93 -7.97 4.66
CA LEU A 47 -17.49 -8.44 3.34
C LEU A 47 -18.55 -8.11 2.28
N GLU A 48 -19.20 -6.97 2.41
CA GLU A 48 -20.26 -6.54 1.52
C GLU A 48 -19.71 -6.28 0.10
N GLY A 49 -20.50 -6.58 -0.91
CA GLY A 49 -20.16 -6.35 -2.31
C GLY A 49 -19.19 -7.37 -2.94
N VAL A 50 -18.79 -8.42 -2.20
CA VAL A 50 -17.96 -9.50 -2.74
C VAL A 50 -18.51 -10.88 -2.33
N ASN A 51 -18.37 -11.86 -3.23
CA ASN A 51 -18.68 -13.25 -2.90
C ASN A 51 -17.55 -13.82 -2.03
N ALA A 52 -17.79 -13.93 -0.72
CA ALA A 52 -16.76 -14.31 0.24
C ALA A 52 -17.15 -15.48 1.13
N THR A 53 -16.25 -16.45 1.27
CA THR A 53 -16.34 -17.56 2.21
C THR A 53 -15.38 -17.35 3.37
N VAL A 54 -15.89 -17.42 4.61
CA VAL A 54 -15.08 -17.29 5.82
C VAL A 54 -14.76 -18.67 6.38
N LEU A 55 -13.48 -19.04 6.42
CA LEU A 55 -12.99 -20.25 7.05
C LEU A 55 -12.61 -19.99 8.51
N ARG A 56 -13.11 -20.81 9.43
CA ARG A 56 -12.79 -20.74 10.86
C ARG A 56 -11.48 -21.48 11.15
N SER A 57 -10.53 -20.82 11.81
CA SER A 57 -9.21 -21.35 12.13
C SER A 57 -8.74 -20.97 13.52
N PRO A 58 -7.69 -21.59 14.08
CA PRO A 58 -7.04 -21.16 15.32
C PRO A 58 -6.47 -19.73 15.30
N TYR A 59 -6.50 -19.03 14.20
CA TYR A 59 -6.14 -17.64 13.92
C TYR A 59 -5.02 -17.08 14.84
N ALA A 60 -3.78 -17.49 14.59
CA ALA A 60 -2.65 -17.16 15.43
C ALA A 60 -2.19 -15.68 15.35
N ARG A 61 -2.72 -14.90 14.41
CA ARG A 61 -2.20 -13.56 14.10
C ARG A 61 -2.43 -12.54 15.22
N ASP A 62 -3.56 -12.61 15.95
CA ASP A 62 -3.80 -11.76 17.12
C ASP A 62 -2.81 -12.07 18.25
N PHE A 63 -2.45 -13.35 18.44
CA PHE A 63 -1.41 -13.77 19.36
C PHE A 63 -0.04 -13.23 18.94
N VAL A 64 0.30 -13.32 17.66
CA VAL A 64 1.56 -12.84 17.11
C VAL A 64 1.70 -11.34 17.29
N TYR A 65 0.69 -10.53 16.95
CA TYR A 65 0.73 -9.08 17.17
C TYR A 65 0.94 -8.70 18.63
N ARG A 66 0.35 -9.45 19.55
CA ARG A 66 0.50 -9.20 21.01
C ARG A 66 1.90 -9.52 21.53
N PHE A 67 2.61 -10.47 20.93
CA PHE A 67 3.86 -11.03 21.47
C PHE A 67 5.10 -10.85 20.58
N GLN A 68 4.96 -10.38 19.33
CA GLN A 68 6.07 -10.27 18.36
C GLN A 68 7.25 -9.43 18.82
N ASN A 69 7.00 -8.42 19.67
CA ASN A 69 8.04 -7.52 20.19
C ASN A 69 8.61 -7.96 21.56
N ARG A 70 8.19 -9.10 22.12
CA ARG A 70 8.73 -9.62 23.37
C ARG A 70 9.95 -10.49 23.11
N ARG A 71 11.07 -10.20 23.82
CA ARG A 71 12.28 -11.01 23.74
C ARG A 71 11.96 -12.48 24.00
N GLY A 72 12.47 -13.39 23.15
CA GLY A 72 12.30 -14.85 23.26
C GLY A 72 11.09 -15.44 22.52
N PHE A 73 10.11 -14.65 22.10
CA PHE A 73 8.90 -15.18 21.44
C PHE A 73 9.00 -15.25 19.89
N GLY A 74 10.06 -14.74 19.27
CA GLY A 74 10.15 -14.63 17.81
C GLY A 74 10.03 -15.97 17.07
N ARG A 75 10.67 -17.06 17.55
CA ARG A 75 10.54 -18.39 16.92
C ARG A 75 9.15 -18.97 17.10
N LEU A 76 8.56 -18.82 18.29
CA LEU A 76 7.23 -19.35 18.60
C LEU A 76 6.15 -18.65 17.77
N THR A 77 6.22 -17.33 17.66
CA THR A 77 5.28 -16.52 16.85
C THR A 77 5.38 -16.88 15.37
N MET A 78 6.59 -17.08 14.84
CA MET A 78 6.79 -17.50 13.46
C MET A 78 6.28 -18.91 13.19
N THR A 79 6.45 -19.83 14.12
CA THR A 79 5.91 -21.19 14.01
C THR A 79 4.37 -21.18 14.04
N ALA A 80 3.78 -20.39 14.94
CA ALA A 80 2.32 -20.24 15.03
C ALA A 80 1.74 -19.65 13.72
N LEU A 81 2.39 -18.66 13.12
CA LEU A 81 1.97 -18.12 11.82
C LEU A 81 2.06 -19.16 10.70
N HIS A 82 3.12 -19.95 10.69
CA HIS A 82 3.33 -21.00 9.71
C HIS A 82 2.24 -22.09 9.78
N VAL A 83 1.92 -22.55 10.98
CA VAL A 83 0.86 -23.53 11.21
C VAL A 83 -0.52 -22.98 10.82
N ASP A 84 -0.79 -21.74 11.17
CA ASP A 84 -2.05 -21.07 10.83
C ASP A 84 -2.20 -20.88 9.31
N GLU A 85 -1.11 -20.50 8.61
CA GLU A 85 -1.10 -20.42 7.14
C GLU A 85 -1.33 -21.78 6.49
N GLU A 86 -0.63 -22.82 6.97
CA GLU A 86 -0.78 -24.19 6.46
C GLU A 86 -2.20 -24.72 6.65
N TRP A 87 -2.77 -24.49 7.83
CA TRP A 87 -4.15 -24.89 8.12
C TRP A 87 -5.13 -24.19 7.17
N PHE A 88 -4.99 -22.86 7.02
CA PHE A 88 -5.84 -22.08 6.14
C PHE A 88 -5.74 -22.55 4.68
N CYS A 89 -4.53 -22.73 4.16
CA CYS A 89 -4.33 -23.22 2.80
C CYS A 89 -4.92 -24.61 2.57
N ARG A 90 -4.74 -25.55 3.51
CA ARG A 90 -5.34 -26.88 3.42
C ARG A 90 -6.88 -26.83 3.43
N ALA A 91 -7.46 -25.99 4.28
CA ALA A 91 -8.92 -25.82 4.35
C ALA A 91 -9.47 -25.16 3.07
N ALA A 92 -8.77 -24.15 2.55
CA ALA A 92 -9.14 -23.50 1.28
C ALA A 92 -9.10 -24.50 0.11
N TRP A 93 -8.03 -25.29 -0.01
CA TRP A 93 -7.94 -26.30 -1.06
C TRP A 93 -8.99 -27.41 -0.94
N ARG A 94 -9.30 -27.89 0.26
CA ARG A 94 -10.41 -28.86 0.46
C ARG A 94 -11.75 -28.27 -0.01
N ARG A 95 -12.00 -26.99 0.27
CA ARG A 95 -13.22 -26.32 -0.21
C ARG A 95 -13.23 -26.20 -1.74
N ILE A 96 -12.12 -25.82 -2.34
CA ILE A 96 -11.98 -25.77 -3.81
C ILE A 96 -12.22 -27.17 -4.40
N ALA A 97 -11.61 -28.21 -3.83
CA ALA A 97 -11.79 -29.59 -4.27
C ALA A 97 -13.24 -30.08 -4.14
N ALA A 98 -13.98 -29.63 -3.15
CA ALA A 98 -15.39 -29.98 -2.93
C ALA A 98 -16.39 -29.13 -3.76
N SER A 99 -15.92 -28.11 -4.48
CA SER A 99 -16.79 -27.24 -5.30
C SER A 99 -17.11 -27.91 -6.64
N ASP A 100 -18.37 -27.83 -7.06
CA ASP A 100 -18.80 -28.28 -8.40
C ASP A 100 -18.19 -27.44 -9.52
N ARG A 101 -17.96 -26.16 -9.25
CA ARG A 101 -17.29 -25.23 -10.17
C ARG A 101 -15.89 -24.94 -9.67
N LYS A 102 -14.87 -25.43 -10.39
CA LYS A 102 -13.47 -25.15 -10.07
C LYS A 102 -13.08 -23.76 -10.61
N PRO A 103 -12.25 -22.98 -9.89
CA PRO A 103 -11.70 -21.74 -10.43
C PRO A 103 -10.62 -22.03 -11.48
N ASP A 104 -10.50 -21.16 -12.50
CA ASP A 104 -9.44 -21.24 -13.49
C ASP A 104 -8.06 -20.88 -12.94
N VAL A 105 -8.01 -20.06 -11.86
CA VAL A 105 -6.77 -19.62 -11.18
C VAL A 105 -7.02 -19.38 -9.70
N VAL A 106 -6.05 -19.69 -8.87
CA VAL A 106 -6.03 -19.35 -7.44
C VAL A 106 -5.02 -18.24 -7.20
N HIS A 107 -5.47 -17.07 -6.75
CA HIS A 107 -4.60 -15.97 -6.36
C HIS A 107 -4.50 -15.89 -4.83
N ALA A 108 -3.29 -15.95 -4.29
CA ALA A 108 -3.02 -16.00 -2.86
C ALA A 108 -2.25 -14.76 -2.38
N HIS A 109 -2.76 -14.07 -1.35
CA HIS A 109 -2.10 -12.90 -0.75
C HIS A 109 -1.17 -13.32 0.39
N ALA A 110 0.13 -13.16 0.20
CA ALA A 110 1.16 -13.47 1.20
C ALA A 110 1.01 -14.88 1.82
N LEU A 111 0.47 -15.83 1.05
CA LEU A 111 0.29 -17.24 1.43
C LEU A 111 1.31 -18.08 0.66
N HIS A 112 2.51 -18.17 1.20
CA HIS A 112 3.66 -18.79 0.55
C HIS A 112 3.47 -20.28 0.29
N GLN A 113 2.70 -20.96 1.14
CA GLN A 113 2.42 -22.39 1.08
C GLN A 113 1.27 -22.75 0.12
N ALA A 114 0.56 -21.77 -0.44
CA ALA A 114 -0.63 -22.02 -1.25
C ALA A 114 -0.36 -22.94 -2.45
N ALA A 115 0.77 -22.75 -3.14
CA ALA A 115 1.15 -23.57 -4.28
C ALA A 115 1.63 -24.97 -3.86
N ARG A 116 2.40 -25.09 -2.76
CA ARG A 116 2.88 -26.39 -2.23
C ARG A 116 1.73 -27.29 -1.78
N LEU A 117 0.68 -26.70 -1.21
CA LEU A 117 -0.45 -27.44 -0.63
C LEU A 117 -1.60 -27.61 -1.60
N ARG A 118 -1.45 -27.26 -2.89
CA ARG A 118 -2.52 -27.44 -3.86
C ARG A 118 -2.85 -28.93 -4.05
N THR A 119 -4.15 -29.19 -4.18
CA THR A 119 -4.71 -30.54 -4.37
C THR A 119 -5.35 -30.73 -5.75
N GLU A 120 -5.49 -29.66 -6.51
CA GLU A 120 -6.10 -29.63 -7.84
C GLU A 120 -5.09 -29.09 -8.87
N ASP A 121 -5.24 -29.46 -10.11
CA ASP A 121 -4.36 -28.94 -11.20
C ASP A 121 -4.80 -27.56 -11.67
N ILE A 122 -4.78 -26.59 -10.74
CA ILE A 122 -5.18 -25.21 -10.94
C ILE A 122 -3.94 -24.32 -10.76
N PRO A 123 -3.65 -23.37 -11.67
CA PRO A 123 -2.53 -22.46 -11.52
C PRO A 123 -2.67 -21.57 -10.27
N VAL A 124 -1.54 -21.32 -9.60
CA VAL A 124 -1.46 -20.52 -8.38
C VAL A 124 -0.58 -19.29 -8.62
N VAL A 125 -1.18 -18.11 -8.45
CA VAL A 125 -0.49 -16.82 -8.45
C VAL A 125 -0.33 -16.35 -7.00
N ILE A 126 0.89 -15.96 -6.59
CA ILE A 126 1.14 -15.47 -5.23
C ILE A 126 1.54 -14.00 -5.26
N ASN A 127 0.79 -13.16 -4.55
CA ASN A 127 1.14 -11.76 -4.33
C ASN A 127 2.09 -11.61 -3.14
N LEU A 128 3.23 -10.92 -3.38
CA LEU A 128 4.26 -10.62 -2.40
C LEU A 128 4.18 -9.15 -1.98
N PRO A 129 3.66 -8.82 -0.78
CA PRO A 129 3.54 -7.43 -0.31
C PRO A 129 4.87 -6.82 0.15
N GLY A 130 5.95 -7.60 0.17
CA GLY A 130 7.28 -7.22 0.63
C GLY A 130 8.20 -8.43 0.63
N GLU A 131 9.31 -8.37 1.35
CA GLU A 131 10.29 -9.45 1.44
C GLU A 131 9.69 -10.67 2.13
N PRO A 132 9.65 -11.86 1.48
CA PRO A 132 9.21 -13.08 2.11
C PRO A 132 10.27 -13.58 3.09
N ASN A 133 9.84 -14.30 4.13
CA ASN A 133 10.77 -14.99 5.00
C ASN A 133 11.56 -16.06 4.21
N VAL A 134 12.86 -16.15 4.43
CA VAL A 134 13.78 -17.10 3.75
C VAL A 134 13.26 -18.54 3.81
N ARG A 135 12.56 -18.92 4.89
CA ARG A 135 11.94 -20.25 5.05
C ARG A 135 10.99 -20.63 3.92
N TYR A 136 10.33 -19.65 3.29
CA TYR A 136 9.31 -19.89 2.27
C TYR A 136 9.81 -19.82 0.83
N THR A 137 11.10 -19.52 0.62
CA THR A 137 11.67 -19.33 -0.70
C THR A 137 11.49 -20.59 -1.60
N ALA A 138 11.62 -21.78 -1.01
CA ALA A 138 11.40 -23.04 -1.73
C ALA A 138 9.92 -23.22 -2.16
N ASP A 139 8.97 -22.90 -1.28
CA ASP A 139 7.54 -23.02 -1.54
C ASP A 139 7.09 -22.04 -2.66
N LEU A 140 7.68 -20.85 -2.72
CA LEU A 140 7.39 -19.85 -3.76
C LEU A 140 7.78 -20.33 -5.15
N ARG A 141 8.77 -21.22 -5.29
CA ARG A 141 9.15 -21.79 -6.59
C ARG A 141 8.05 -22.66 -7.21
N LEU A 142 7.13 -23.17 -6.42
CA LEU A 142 6.01 -24.00 -6.85
C LEU A 142 4.80 -23.20 -7.38
N ALA A 143 4.81 -21.87 -7.21
CA ALA A 143 3.77 -21.01 -7.76
C ALA A 143 3.93 -20.89 -9.28
N ASP A 144 2.84 -20.76 -10.03
CA ASP A 144 2.87 -20.58 -11.49
C ASP A 144 3.29 -19.14 -11.85
N ALA A 145 2.93 -18.13 -11.05
CA ALA A 145 3.48 -16.79 -11.12
C ALA A 145 3.59 -16.13 -9.74
N LEU A 146 4.52 -15.19 -9.63
CA LEU A 146 4.63 -14.27 -8.50
C LEU A 146 4.30 -12.86 -8.98
N VAL A 147 3.52 -12.12 -8.20
CA VAL A 147 3.20 -10.72 -8.48
C VAL A 147 3.64 -9.84 -7.31
N ALA A 148 4.15 -8.65 -7.61
CA ALA A 148 4.54 -7.67 -6.61
C ALA A 148 4.47 -6.24 -7.16
N ASP A 149 4.64 -5.26 -6.29
CA ASP A 149 4.73 -3.85 -6.61
C ASP A 149 5.91 -3.18 -5.87
N GLY A 150 6.24 -1.97 -6.25
CA GLY A 150 7.24 -1.14 -5.58
C GLY A 150 8.60 -1.82 -5.46
N TRP A 151 9.20 -1.66 -4.29
CA TRP A 151 10.51 -2.24 -3.95
C TRP A 151 10.56 -3.76 -4.15
N ALA A 152 9.49 -4.47 -3.81
CA ALA A 152 9.44 -5.92 -3.91
C ALA A 152 9.54 -6.40 -5.38
N ALA A 153 8.84 -5.73 -6.30
CA ALA A 153 8.91 -6.06 -7.73
C ALA A 153 10.28 -5.80 -8.34
N GLU A 154 11.04 -4.84 -7.80
CA GLU A 154 12.37 -4.47 -8.27
C GLU A 154 13.48 -5.38 -7.73
N HIS A 155 13.43 -5.71 -6.44
CA HIS A 155 14.56 -6.34 -5.75
C HIS A 155 14.42 -7.86 -5.54
N LEU A 156 13.19 -8.37 -5.43
CA LEU A 156 12.98 -9.80 -5.18
C LEU A 156 13.34 -10.71 -6.34
N PRO A 157 13.24 -10.33 -7.64
CA PRO A 157 13.64 -11.22 -8.73
C PRO A 157 15.06 -11.75 -8.59
N GLN A 158 16.03 -10.91 -8.28
CA GLN A 158 17.43 -11.32 -8.06
C GLN A 158 17.58 -12.21 -6.84
N ARG A 159 16.87 -11.90 -5.72
CA ARG A 159 16.95 -12.66 -4.46
C ARG A 159 16.33 -14.04 -4.55
N LEU A 160 15.24 -14.17 -5.29
CA LEU A 160 14.51 -15.43 -5.44
C LEU A 160 15.01 -16.27 -6.63
N GLY A 161 15.86 -15.68 -7.50
CA GLY A 161 16.30 -16.31 -8.76
C GLY A 161 15.12 -16.61 -9.70
N ARG A 162 14.09 -15.76 -9.67
CA ARG A 162 12.83 -15.98 -10.39
C ARG A 162 12.19 -14.65 -10.82
N ALA A 163 11.56 -14.67 -12.01
CA ALA A 163 10.77 -13.54 -12.50
C ALA A 163 9.56 -13.25 -11.59
N ILE A 164 9.27 -11.97 -11.41
CA ILE A 164 8.10 -11.46 -10.68
C ILE A 164 7.40 -10.46 -11.59
N ASP A 165 6.10 -10.66 -11.78
CA ASP A 165 5.28 -9.75 -12.56
C ASP A 165 4.98 -8.49 -11.76
N ARG A 166 5.25 -7.35 -12.35
CA ARG A 166 4.94 -6.06 -11.73
C ARG A 166 3.46 -5.74 -11.92
N VAL A 167 2.70 -5.81 -10.82
CA VAL A 167 1.31 -5.39 -10.76
C VAL A 167 1.19 -4.25 -9.76
N PRO A 168 1.23 -2.99 -10.21
CA PRO A 168 1.21 -1.83 -9.33
C PRO A 168 -0.07 -1.78 -8.48
N LYS A 169 0.01 -1.14 -7.34
CA LYS A 169 -1.18 -0.76 -6.59
C LYS A 169 -2.01 0.23 -7.38
N GLY A 170 -3.31 0.20 -7.13
CA GLY A 170 -4.23 1.22 -7.59
C GLY A 170 -4.64 2.20 -6.47
N VAL A 171 -5.33 3.22 -6.88
CA VAL A 171 -6.05 4.15 -6.02
C VAL A 171 -7.46 4.36 -6.57
N ASP A 172 -8.40 4.65 -5.67
CA ASP A 172 -9.76 5.05 -6.04
C ASP A 172 -9.73 6.49 -6.60
N THR A 173 -9.77 6.61 -7.91
CA THR A 173 -9.68 7.89 -8.63
C THR A 173 -10.99 8.68 -8.67
N GLU A 174 -12.09 8.10 -8.20
CA GLU A 174 -13.38 8.76 -8.01
C GLU A 174 -13.43 9.42 -6.63
N LEU A 175 -13.01 8.69 -5.59
CA LEU A 175 -12.89 9.22 -4.24
C LEU A 175 -11.79 10.30 -4.17
N PHE A 176 -10.59 9.98 -4.68
CA PHE A 176 -9.45 10.89 -4.72
C PHE A 176 -9.39 11.62 -6.06
N GLN A 177 -9.90 12.84 -6.07
CA GLN A 177 -9.93 13.72 -7.24
C GLN A 177 -9.78 15.19 -6.83
N PRO A 178 -9.35 16.07 -7.75
CA PRO A 178 -9.12 17.49 -7.42
C PRO A 178 -10.38 18.24 -7.02
N GLY A 179 -11.54 17.86 -7.58
CA GLY A 179 -12.83 18.51 -7.31
C GLY A 179 -13.46 18.09 -6.00
N GLY A 180 -14.16 19.00 -5.33
CA GLY A 180 -14.93 18.73 -4.13
C GLY A 180 -14.52 19.57 -2.90
N PRO A 181 -15.02 19.24 -1.70
CA PRO A 181 -14.78 20.00 -0.48
C PRO A 181 -13.29 20.09 -0.12
N SER A 182 -12.89 21.24 0.41
CA SER A 182 -11.56 21.53 0.97
C SER A 182 -11.71 22.01 2.40
N LEU A 183 -10.69 21.76 3.22
CA LEU A 183 -10.64 22.16 4.63
C LEU A 183 -9.92 23.50 4.87
N ARG A 184 -9.58 24.26 3.79
CA ARG A 184 -8.85 25.52 3.93
C ARG A 184 -9.55 26.51 4.87
N SER A 185 -10.89 26.61 4.79
CA SER A 185 -11.69 27.47 5.69
C SER A 185 -11.65 26.94 7.12
N ALA A 186 -11.94 25.65 7.32
CA ALA A 186 -12.02 25.04 8.65
C ALA A 186 -10.66 25.09 9.39
N LEU A 187 -9.56 24.95 8.66
CA LEU A 187 -8.20 25.00 9.19
C LEU A 187 -7.56 26.40 9.12
N ARG A 188 -8.31 27.44 8.70
CA ARG A 188 -7.83 28.84 8.55
C ARG A 188 -6.61 28.98 7.65
N LEU A 189 -6.62 28.27 6.52
CA LEU A 189 -5.48 28.17 5.57
C LEU A 189 -5.68 28.95 4.26
N HIS A 190 -6.60 29.93 4.22
CA HIS A 190 -6.95 30.65 2.98
C HIS A 190 -5.73 31.30 2.32
N ASP A 191 -4.91 31.98 3.09
CA ASP A 191 -3.73 32.72 2.60
C ASP A 191 -2.43 31.98 2.89
N ARG A 192 -2.49 30.66 3.05
CA ARG A 192 -1.33 29.83 3.36
C ARG A 192 -0.89 29.00 2.15
N CYS A 193 0.43 28.81 2.06
CA CYS A 193 1.05 27.81 1.19
C CYS A 193 1.13 26.48 1.97
N VAL A 194 0.32 25.51 1.60
CA VAL A 194 0.08 24.32 2.43
C VAL A 194 0.88 23.11 1.98
N VAL A 195 1.73 22.62 2.85
CA VAL A 195 2.40 21.31 2.75
C VAL A 195 1.54 20.29 3.50
N LEU A 196 1.20 19.18 2.88
CA LEU A 196 0.48 18.06 3.51
C LEU A 196 1.39 16.85 3.66
N ALA A 197 1.41 16.26 4.84
CA ALA A 197 1.97 14.95 5.10
C ALA A 197 0.91 14.02 5.71
N VAL A 198 0.83 12.79 5.23
CA VAL A 198 -0.09 11.77 5.73
C VAL A 198 0.69 10.52 6.09
N ALA A 199 0.79 10.19 7.38
CA ALA A 199 1.56 9.05 7.84
C ALA A 199 1.16 8.60 9.25
N ARG A 200 1.45 7.35 9.58
CA ARG A 200 1.54 6.94 10.99
C ARG A 200 2.75 7.66 11.63
N LEU A 201 2.58 8.18 12.84
CA LEU A 201 3.67 8.88 13.56
C LEU A 201 4.61 7.87 14.24
N VAL A 202 5.45 7.23 13.41
CA VAL A 202 6.42 6.19 13.81
C VAL A 202 7.79 6.48 13.19
N PRO A 203 8.92 6.02 13.78
CA PRO A 203 10.28 6.41 13.39
C PRO A 203 10.59 6.22 11.90
N ILE A 204 10.08 5.14 11.28
CA ILE A 204 10.33 4.86 9.87
C ILE A 204 9.75 5.91 8.91
N LYS A 205 8.79 6.74 9.35
CA LYS A 205 8.21 7.84 8.58
C LYS A 205 9.06 9.12 8.62
N ASN A 206 10.03 9.17 9.51
CA ASN A 206 11.07 10.21 9.59
C ASN A 206 10.49 11.65 9.49
N LEU A 207 9.44 11.92 10.29
CA LEU A 207 8.78 13.23 10.28
C LEU A 207 9.66 14.34 10.88
N THR A 208 10.71 14.01 11.61
CA THR A 208 11.74 14.95 12.05
C THR A 208 12.44 15.61 10.86
N LEU A 209 12.83 14.82 9.84
CA LEU A 209 13.38 15.36 8.58
C LEU A 209 12.42 16.34 7.91
N LEU A 210 11.11 16.03 7.90
CA LEU A 210 10.11 16.93 7.33
C LEU A 210 10.00 18.23 8.14
N LEU A 211 10.03 18.17 9.46
CA LEU A 211 10.01 19.35 10.33
C LEU A 211 11.26 20.22 10.14
N ASP A 212 12.45 19.62 10.03
CA ASP A 212 13.68 20.32 9.72
C ASP A 212 13.60 21.06 8.37
N ALA A 213 13.15 20.35 7.33
CA ALA A 213 12.94 20.93 6.01
C ALA A 213 11.89 22.04 6.04
N PHE A 214 10.79 21.82 6.75
CA PHE A 214 9.72 22.82 6.88
C PHE A 214 10.19 24.07 7.61
N ALA A 215 11.03 23.97 8.63
CA ALA A 215 11.62 25.12 9.30
C ALA A 215 12.47 25.99 8.35
N LEU A 216 13.17 25.38 7.41
CA LEU A 216 13.88 26.10 6.35
C LEU A 216 12.92 26.81 5.39
N VAL A 217 11.87 26.10 4.95
CA VAL A 217 10.80 26.64 4.10
C VAL A 217 10.12 27.85 4.78
N ARG A 218 9.75 27.71 6.05
CA ARG A 218 9.02 28.74 6.83
C ARG A 218 9.80 30.05 6.91
N ARG A 219 11.13 29.98 7.04
CA ARG A 219 12.00 31.17 7.06
C ARG A 219 11.97 31.96 5.76
N ARG A 220 11.77 31.28 4.62
CA ARG A 220 11.77 31.89 3.28
C ARG A 220 10.36 32.23 2.79
N ILE A 221 9.39 31.39 3.12
CA ILE A 221 7.98 31.54 2.76
C ILE A 221 7.18 31.67 4.05
N GLY A 222 7.08 32.89 4.57
CA GLY A 222 6.38 33.18 5.84
C GLY A 222 4.91 32.79 5.87
N ALA A 223 4.28 32.56 4.70
CA ALA A 223 2.92 32.05 4.59
C ALA A 223 2.83 30.51 4.59
N ALA A 224 3.96 29.77 4.63
CA ALA A 224 3.95 28.31 4.62
C ALA A 224 3.27 27.74 5.86
N HIS A 225 2.50 26.68 5.69
CA HIS A 225 1.85 25.94 6.76
C HIS A 225 1.95 24.43 6.49
N LEU A 226 2.30 23.65 7.51
CA LEU A 226 2.41 22.20 7.42
C LEU A 226 1.22 21.54 8.12
N VAL A 227 0.51 20.68 7.40
CA VAL A 227 -0.55 19.84 7.97
C VAL A 227 -0.06 18.40 8.01
N ILE A 228 -0.01 17.81 9.19
CA ILE A 228 0.36 16.40 9.42
C ILE A 228 -0.90 15.65 9.85
N VAL A 229 -1.32 14.71 9.00
CA VAL A 229 -2.46 13.84 9.25
C VAL A 229 -1.97 12.46 9.65
N GLY A 230 -2.44 11.99 10.80
CA GLY A 230 -2.11 10.68 11.34
C GLY A 230 -1.83 10.71 12.83
N ASP A 231 -1.63 9.52 13.39
CA ASP A 231 -1.35 9.32 14.80
C ASP A 231 -0.28 8.25 15.00
N GLY A 232 0.32 8.21 16.20
CA GLY A 232 1.32 7.23 16.55
C GLY A 232 2.15 7.61 17.77
N PRO A 233 3.05 6.71 18.21
CA PRO A 233 3.83 6.88 19.45
C PRO A 233 4.76 8.11 19.44
N GLU A 234 5.12 8.64 18.27
CA GLU A 234 5.96 9.83 18.16
C GLU A 234 5.21 11.16 18.25
N ALA A 235 3.87 11.16 18.36
CA ALA A 235 3.07 12.38 18.35
C ALA A 235 3.59 13.45 19.33
N THR A 236 3.74 13.11 20.60
CA THR A 236 4.24 14.03 21.65
C THR A 236 5.64 14.56 21.35
N ALA A 237 6.54 13.70 20.89
CA ALA A 237 7.90 14.08 20.56
C ALA A 237 7.96 15.03 19.35
N LEU A 238 7.14 14.80 18.33
CA LEU A 238 7.07 15.65 17.14
C LEU A 238 6.47 17.04 17.47
N HIS A 239 5.47 17.13 18.34
CA HIS A 239 4.96 18.41 18.84
C HIS A 239 6.04 19.21 19.58
N ALA A 240 6.76 18.57 20.49
CA ALA A 240 7.87 19.21 21.20
C ALA A 240 8.97 19.65 20.24
N TYR A 241 9.28 18.81 19.23
CA TYR A 241 10.32 19.12 18.23
C TYR A 241 9.93 20.33 17.36
N ALA A 242 8.67 20.43 16.92
CA ALA A 242 8.18 21.60 16.20
C ALA A 242 8.33 22.90 17.02
N THR A 243 8.18 22.81 18.35
CA THR A 243 8.41 23.95 19.28
C THR A 243 9.90 24.32 19.34
N THR A 244 10.81 23.34 19.40
CA THR A 244 12.27 23.64 19.41
C THR A 244 12.77 24.27 18.11
N LEU A 245 12.08 24.00 17.00
CA LEU A 245 12.38 24.58 15.68
C LEU A 245 11.70 25.95 15.46
N ASP A 246 10.93 26.46 16.43
CA ASP A 246 10.15 27.71 16.34
C ASP A 246 9.17 27.73 15.15
N VAL A 247 8.50 26.59 14.90
CA VAL A 247 7.50 26.46 13.82
C VAL A 247 6.15 25.91 14.31
N ALA A 248 5.95 25.73 15.60
CA ALA A 248 4.75 25.11 16.15
C ALA A 248 3.45 25.86 15.78
N ASP A 249 3.51 27.19 15.59
CA ASP A 249 2.40 28.05 15.14
C ASP A 249 1.99 27.79 13.67
N ALA A 250 2.90 27.22 12.88
CA ALA A 250 2.72 26.94 11.47
C ALA A 250 2.58 25.44 11.16
N VAL A 251 2.43 24.58 12.18
CA VAL A 251 2.23 23.14 12.03
C VAL A 251 0.92 22.71 12.69
N THR A 252 0.07 22.07 11.91
CA THR A 252 -1.19 21.48 12.42
C THR A 252 -1.07 19.96 12.43
N PHE A 253 -1.20 19.35 13.60
CA PHE A 253 -1.35 17.91 13.75
C PHE A 253 -2.84 17.59 13.94
N THR A 254 -3.42 16.80 13.05
CA THR A 254 -4.87 16.54 13.07
C THR A 254 -5.26 15.28 13.85
N GLY A 255 -4.27 14.43 14.19
CA GLY A 255 -4.56 13.07 14.63
C GLY A 255 -4.99 12.17 13.46
N ALA A 256 -5.46 10.97 13.80
CA ALA A 256 -5.98 10.02 12.81
C ALA A 256 -7.30 10.49 12.20
N VAL A 257 -7.41 10.36 10.88
CA VAL A 257 -8.60 10.76 10.10
C VAL A 257 -9.14 9.53 9.37
N PRO A 258 -10.48 9.33 9.33
CA PRO A 258 -11.08 8.27 8.53
C PRO A 258 -10.73 8.40 7.05
N HIS A 259 -10.44 7.29 6.37
CA HIS A 259 -9.98 7.29 4.97
C HIS A 259 -10.95 7.99 4.01
N ARG A 260 -12.27 7.88 4.24
CA ARG A 260 -13.30 8.57 3.44
C ARG A 260 -13.23 10.09 3.50
N ASP A 261 -12.64 10.66 4.57
CA ASP A 261 -12.55 12.10 4.81
C ASP A 261 -11.21 12.67 4.30
N MET A 262 -10.25 11.79 3.97
CA MET A 262 -8.92 12.14 3.49
C MET A 262 -8.89 13.02 2.23
N PRO A 263 -9.79 12.84 1.22
CA PRO A 263 -9.76 13.68 0.03
C PRO A 263 -9.82 15.19 0.31
N SER A 264 -10.54 15.59 1.37
CA SER A 264 -10.65 17.01 1.76
C SER A 264 -9.33 17.60 2.24
N PHE A 265 -8.46 16.79 2.86
CA PHE A 265 -7.11 17.20 3.24
C PHE A 265 -6.21 17.37 2.03
N TYR A 266 -6.19 16.39 1.11
CA TYR A 266 -5.42 16.50 -0.13
C TYR A 266 -5.83 17.74 -0.95
N ARG A 267 -7.13 18.03 -1.08
CA ARG A 267 -7.65 19.21 -1.77
C ARG A 267 -7.32 20.54 -1.08
N SER A 268 -6.89 20.49 0.16
CA SER A 268 -6.48 21.68 0.93
C SER A 268 -5.01 22.04 0.75
N ALA A 269 -4.21 21.14 0.19
CA ALA A 269 -2.78 21.29 0.05
C ALA A 269 -2.37 21.88 -1.30
N ASP A 270 -1.14 22.42 -1.35
CA ASP A 270 -0.46 22.87 -2.57
C ASP A 270 0.64 21.89 -2.98
N VAL A 271 1.19 21.13 -2.02
CA VAL A 271 2.20 20.08 -2.25
C VAL A 271 2.06 18.98 -1.20
N PHE A 272 2.26 17.73 -1.62
CA PHE A 272 2.31 16.57 -0.73
C PHE A 272 3.76 16.21 -0.41
N ALA A 273 4.05 15.88 0.85
CA ALA A 273 5.38 15.52 1.35
C ALA A 273 5.40 14.12 1.97
N LEU A 274 6.38 13.29 1.58
CA LEU A 274 6.66 12.00 2.20
C LEU A 274 8.15 11.88 2.53
N SER A 275 8.51 11.95 3.81
CA SER A 275 9.90 11.95 4.31
C SER A 275 10.41 10.60 4.79
N SER A 276 9.70 9.52 4.49
CA SER A 276 9.96 8.17 5.03
C SER A 276 11.42 7.73 4.85
N ALA A 277 11.96 7.02 5.84
CA ALA A 277 13.25 6.33 5.75
C ALA A 277 13.14 5.03 4.91
N PHE A 278 11.97 4.42 4.87
CA PHE A 278 11.61 3.31 3.99
C PHE A 278 10.09 3.23 3.79
N ASP A 279 9.69 2.94 2.55
CA ASP A 279 8.32 2.56 2.21
C ASP A 279 8.32 1.61 1.01
N ASN A 280 7.61 0.49 1.08
CA ASN A 280 7.58 -0.44 -0.06
C ASN A 280 6.79 0.16 -1.23
N SER A 281 5.58 0.64 -0.95
CA SER A 281 4.64 1.13 -1.95
C SER A 281 3.57 2.00 -1.24
N PRO A 282 3.87 3.30 -1.03
CA PRO A 282 3.04 4.18 -0.21
C PRO A 282 1.75 4.62 -0.93
N ASN A 283 0.59 4.16 -0.45
CA ASN A 283 -0.72 4.55 -1.01
C ASN A 283 -0.95 6.06 -1.01
N VAL A 284 -0.48 6.74 0.03
CA VAL A 284 -0.65 8.20 0.22
C VAL A 284 -0.06 9.02 -0.93
N ILE A 285 0.99 8.52 -1.61
CA ILE A 285 1.50 9.15 -2.84
C ILE A 285 0.45 9.07 -3.95
N LEU A 286 -0.14 7.89 -4.17
CA LEU A 286 -1.16 7.71 -5.20
C LEU A 286 -2.42 8.53 -4.91
N GLU A 287 -2.81 8.65 -3.65
CA GLU A 287 -3.93 9.48 -3.20
C GLU A 287 -3.66 10.98 -3.49
N ALA A 288 -2.44 11.46 -3.17
CA ALA A 288 -2.01 12.83 -3.46
C ALA A 288 -1.98 13.10 -4.99
N MET A 289 -1.36 12.19 -5.75
CA MET A 289 -1.30 12.27 -7.21
C MET A 289 -2.70 12.26 -7.84
N ALA A 290 -3.60 11.40 -7.32
CA ALA A 290 -4.98 11.31 -7.74
C ALA A 290 -5.74 12.62 -7.48
N CYS A 291 -5.44 13.33 -6.40
CA CYS A 291 -5.99 14.66 -6.10
C CYS A 291 -5.29 15.79 -6.88
N GLY A 292 -4.33 15.50 -7.75
CA GLY A 292 -3.65 16.48 -8.58
C GLY A 292 -2.59 17.29 -7.84
N LEU A 293 -1.97 16.72 -6.81
CA LEU A 293 -0.87 17.37 -6.09
C LEU A 293 0.50 17.00 -6.68
N PRO A 294 1.44 17.94 -6.72
CA PRO A 294 2.85 17.60 -6.84
C PRO A 294 3.31 16.86 -5.58
N VAL A 295 4.23 15.92 -5.74
CA VAL A 295 4.74 15.09 -4.64
C VAL A 295 6.22 15.35 -4.42
N VAL A 296 6.62 15.67 -3.20
CA VAL A 296 8.02 15.69 -2.77
C VAL A 296 8.25 14.50 -1.84
N THR A 297 9.17 13.62 -2.19
CA THR A 297 9.42 12.39 -1.43
C THR A 297 10.91 12.10 -1.31
N THR A 298 11.31 11.44 -0.23
CA THR A 298 12.64 10.83 -0.12
C THR A 298 12.79 9.65 -1.08
N ASP A 299 14.00 9.42 -1.57
CA ASP A 299 14.35 8.31 -2.47
C ASP A 299 14.48 7.00 -1.67
N VAL A 300 13.35 6.33 -1.47
CA VAL A 300 13.27 5.12 -0.65
C VAL A 300 12.29 4.09 -1.20
N GLY A 301 12.61 2.83 -1.04
CA GLY A 301 11.71 1.72 -1.39
C GLY A 301 11.20 1.82 -2.83
N GLY A 302 9.87 1.76 -2.99
CA GLY A 302 9.21 1.76 -4.30
C GLY A 302 8.70 3.12 -4.76
N VAL A 303 9.11 4.26 -4.16
CA VAL A 303 8.55 5.59 -4.49
C VAL A 303 8.78 5.99 -5.94
N ARG A 304 9.90 5.56 -6.56
CA ARG A 304 10.22 5.84 -7.97
C ARG A 304 9.27 5.16 -8.95
N GLU A 305 8.52 4.17 -8.52
CA GLU A 305 7.42 3.61 -9.32
C GLU A 305 6.34 4.66 -9.58
N PHE A 306 6.07 5.51 -8.60
CA PHE A 306 4.99 6.50 -8.65
C PHE A 306 5.47 7.88 -9.06
N VAL A 307 6.55 8.38 -8.47
CA VAL A 307 7.05 9.73 -8.67
C VAL A 307 8.22 9.73 -9.62
N VAL A 308 8.03 10.37 -10.78
CA VAL A 308 9.14 10.65 -11.72
C VAL A 308 9.64 12.05 -11.42
N ASP A 309 10.93 12.13 -11.05
CA ASP A 309 11.58 13.38 -10.70
C ASP A 309 11.48 14.43 -11.83
N GLY A 310 11.12 15.66 -11.48
CA GLY A 310 10.93 16.76 -12.43
C GLY A 310 9.63 16.70 -13.25
N ILE A 311 8.85 15.60 -13.23
CA ILE A 311 7.61 15.48 -13.99
C ILE A 311 6.40 15.75 -13.10
N GLY A 312 6.10 14.86 -12.17
CA GLY A 312 4.95 14.94 -11.25
C GLY A 312 5.32 15.36 -9.84
N GLY A 313 6.60 15.59 -9.57
CA GLY A 313 7.11 15.90 -8.24
C GLY A 313 8.61 15.95 -8.19
N ALA A 314 9.18 15.73 -7.02
CA ALA A 314 10.62 15.64 -6.77
C ALA A 314 10.94 14.44 -5.89
N VAL A 315 11.98 13.70 -6.27
CA VAL A 315 12.55 12.61 -5.46
C VAL A 315 13.89 13.07 -4.91
N VAL A 316 13.97 13.18 -3.59
CA VAL A 316 15.08 13.79 -2.88
C VAL A 316 15.89 12.71 -2.15
N GLU A 317 17.21 12.86 -2.15
CA GLU A 317 18.11 12.04 -1.36
C GLU A 317 17.67 11.98 0.11
N ARG A 318 17.80 10.79 0.73
CA ARG A 318 17.47 10.61 2.15
C ARG A 318 18.32 11.52 3.06
N ASP A 319 17.74 11.84 4.20
CA ASP A 319 18.41 12.57 5.29
C ASP A 319 18.99 13.95 4.87
N ASN A 320 18.39 14.55 3.83
CA ASN A 320 18.81 15.85 3.29
C ASN A 320 17.68 16.89 3.40
N ALA A 321 17.53 17.48 4.59
CA ALA A 321 16.51 18.48 4.86
C ALA A 321 16.62 19.73 3.96
N VAL A 322 17.83 20.13 3.57
CA VAL A 322 18.05 21.31 2.71
C VAL A 322 17.52 21.06 1.30
N ARG A 323 17.83 19.89 0.71
CA ARG A 323 17.30 19.53 -0.62
C ARG A 323 15.80 19.30 -0.57
N PHE A 324 15.29 18.70 0.51
CA PHE A 324 13.85 18.50 0.70
C PHE A 324 13.12 19.84 0.79
N ALA A 325 13.64 20.80 1.55
CA ALA A 325 13.12 22.15 1.63
C ALA A 325 13.11 22.85 0.26
N SER A 326 14.21 22.79 -0.48
CA SER A 326 14.31 23.41 -1.82
C SER A 326 13.29 22.79 -2.81
N ALA A 327 13.03 21.49 -2.70
CA ALA A 327 12.02 20.82 -3.52
C ALA A 327 10.60 21.27 -3.15
N LEU A 328 10.28 21.46 -1.87
CA LEU A 328 9.00 22.01 -1.42
C LEU A 328 8.83 23.47 -1.89
N GLU A 329 9.86 24.30 -1.71
CA GLU A 329 9.86 25.73 -2.11
C GLU A 329 9.51 25.90 -3.58
N ARG A 330 10.03 25.04 -4.47
CA ARG A 330 9.74 25.07 -5.90
C ARG A 330 8.23 25.09 -6.21
N TYR A 331 7.46 24.28 -5.47
CA TYR A 331 6.02 24.17 -5.68
C TYR A 331 5.22 25.19 -4.87
N LEU A 332 5.72 25.60 -3.71
CA LEU A 332 5.05 26.62 -2.89
C LEU A 332 5.24 28.05 -3.45
N ALA A 333 6.39 28.31 -4.11
CA ALA A 333 6.68 29.62 -4.70
C ALA A 333 6.03 29.84 -6.08
N SER A 334 5.66 28.76 -6.80
CA SER A 334 5.05 28.85 -8.13
C SER A 334 3.82 27.97 -8.23
N ARG A 335 2.65 28.60 -8.19
CA ARG A 335 1.36 27.94 -8.41
C ARG A 335 1.29 27.27 -9.79
N GLU A 336 1.90 27.88 -10.80
CA GLU A 336 1.98 27.32 -12.14
C GLU A 336 2.77 26.02 -12.16
N ALA A 337 3.95 25.98 -11.52
CA ALA A 337 4.77 24.78 -11.41
C ALA A 337 4.03 23.66 -10.64
N ALA A 338 3.35 24.02 -9.54
CA ALA A 338 2.56 23.08 -8.75
C ALA A 338 1.41 22.49 -9.58
N CYS A 339 0.61 23.33 -10.24
CA CYS A 339 -0.51 22.91 -11.08
C CYS A 339 -0.04 22.03 -12.25
N ALA A 340 1.04 22.40 -12.94
CA ALA A 340 1.57 21.63 -14.05
C ALA A 340 2.08 20.24 -13.60
N ALA A 341 2.80 20.15 -12.48
CA ALA A 341 3.24 18.89 -11.91
C ALA A 341 2.07 18.05 -11.41
N GLY A 342 1.13 18.66 -10.70
CA GLY A 342 -0.08 17.98 -10.20
C GLY A 342 -0.95 17.41 -11.32
N THR A 343 -1.13 18.15 -12.43
CA THR A 343 -1.85 17.65 -13.61
C THR A 343 -1.19 16.41 -14.20
N ARG A 344 0.15 16.42 -14.35
CA ARG A 344 0.90 15.24 -14.83
C ARG A 344 0.80 14.06 -13.86
N SER A 345 0.88 14.33 -12.55
CA SER A 345 0.67 13.30 -11.52
C SER A 345 -0.72 12.67 -11.63
N ARG A 346 -1.77 13.47 -11.75
CA ARG A 346 -3.15 13.00 -11.92
C ARG A 346 -3.29 12.18 -13.20
N GLN A 347 -2.81 12.67 -14.33
CA GLN A 347 -2.89 11.96 -15.60
C GLN A 347 -2.24 10.58 -15.51
N ARG A 348 -1.04 10.52 -14.93
CA ARG A 348 -0.34 9.26 -14.73
C ARG A 348 -1.09 8.30 -13.81
N THR A 349 -1.72 8.82 -12.75
CA THR A 349 -2.54 8.01 -11.85
C THR A 349 -3.73 7.38 -12.57
N LEU A 350 -4.43 8.15 -13.40
CA LEU A 350 -5.57 7.66 -14.16
C LEU A 350 -5.19 6.54 -15.13
N THR A 351 -4.04 6.68 -15.80
CA THR A 351 -3.62 5.72 -16.84
C THR A 351 -2.88 4.49 -16.29
N GLU A 352 -2.12 4.63 -15.20
CA GLU A 352 -1.22 3.57 -14.75
C GLU A 352 -1.59 3.00 -13.37
N PHE A 353 -2.21 3.82 -12.49
CA PHE A 353 -2.40 3.50 -11.08
C PHE A 353 -3.85 3.59 -10.60
N SER A 354 -4.84 3.59 -11.49
CA SER A 354 -6.22 3.31 -11.08
C SER A 354 -6.36 1.83 -10.71
N TRP A 355 -7.32 1.49 -9.84
CA TRP A 355 -7.60 0.08 -9.55
C TRP A 355 -7.95 -0.71 -10.81
N ARG A 356 -8.64 -0.06 -11.76
CA ARG A 356 -8.95 -0.65 -13.06
C ARG A 356 -7.69 -1.03 -13.84
N ALA A 357 -6.73 -0.11 -13.96
CA ALA A 357 -5.46 -0.36 -14.65
C ALA A 357 -4.66 -1.49 -13.97
N SER A 358 -4.65 -1.51 -12.65
CA SER A 358 -4.01 -2.57 -11.86
C SER A 358 -4.68 -3.93 -12.09
N ALA A 359 -6.01 -3.98 -12.10
CA ALA A 359 -6.77 -5.22 -12.33
C ALA A 359 -6.57 -5.78 -13.74
N VAL A 360 -6.48 -4.92 -14.77
CA VAL A 360 -6.17 -5.35 -16.15
C VAL A 360 -4.81 -6.02 -16.21
N ARG A 361 -3.78 -5.42 -15.61
CA ARG A 361 -2.44 -6.04 -15.56
C ARG A 361 -2.44 -7.38 -14.81
N LEU A 362 -3.22 -7.49 -13.74
CA LEU A 362 -3.37 -8.75 -13.01
C LEU A 362 -4.08 -9.79 -13.86
N LEU A 363 -5.09 -9.40 -14.64
CA LEU A 363 -5.82 -10.29 -15.55
C LEU A 363 -4.90 -10.83 -16.64
N ASP A 364 -3.99 -10.02 -17.18
CA ASP A 364 -2.97 -10.48 -18.16
C ASP A 364 -2.09 -11.59 -17.57
N VAL A 365 -1.70 -11.46 -16.29
CA VAL A 365 -0.95 -12.51 -15.59
C VAL A 365 -1.79 -13.78 -15.46
N TYR A 366 -3.09 -13.66 -15.15
CA TYR A 366 -3.98 -14.83 -15.06
C TYR A 366 -4.11 -15.55 -16.41
N HIS A 367 -4.38 -14.83 -17.48
CA HIS A 367 -4.49 -15.42 -18.81
C HIS A 367 -3.23 -16.20 -19.17
N ARG A 368 -2.07 -15.60 -18.99
CA ARG A 368 -0.78 -16.23 -19.30
C ARG A 368 -0.54 -17.53 -18.51
N VAL A 369 -0.82 -17.55 -17.20
CA VAL A 369 -0.61 -18.77 -16.40
C VAL A 369 -1.64 -19.84 -16.69
N ILE A 370 -2.87 -19.49 -17.04
CA ILE A 370 -3.91 -20.43 -17.47
C ILE A 370 -3.54 -21.07 -18.83
N GLU A 371 -3.12 -20.27 -19.81
CA GLU A 371 -2.68 -20.74 -21.11
C GLU A 371 -1.44 -21.66 -20.99
N ALA A 372 -0.40 -21.21 -20.28
CA ALA A 372 0.80 -22.01 -20.07
C ALA A 372 0.49 -23.37 -19.40
N ARG A 373 -0.50 -23.40 -18.53
CA ARG A 373 -0.93 -24.65 -17.87
C ARG A 373 -1.67 -25.56 -18.84
N ARG A 374 -2.54 -25.03 -19.70
CA ARG A 374 -3.25 -25.79 -20.75
C ARG A 374 -2.28 -26.38 -21.76
N ASP A 375 -1.26 -25.63 -22.15
CA ASP A 375 -0.27 -26.05 -23.12
C ASP A 375 0.81 -27.00 -22.56
N GLY A 376 0.76 -27.35 -21.28
CA GLY A 376 1.73 -28.22 -20.62
C GLY A 376 3.14 -27.62 -20.44
N THR A 377 3.34 -26.35 -20.77
CA THR A 377 4.64 -25.67 -20.72
C THR A 377 5.05 -25.24 -19.31
N ALA A 378 4.12 -25.18 -18.35
CA ALA A 378 4.34 -24.73 -16.99
C ALA A 378 5.24 -25.66 -16.13
N ARG A 379 5.51 -26.88 -16.58
CA ARG A 379 6.35 -27.86 -15.87
C ARG A 379 7.84 -27.79 -16.21
N ALA A 380 8.23 -27.03 -17.24
CA ALA A 380 9.62 -27.01 -17.74
C ALA A 380 10.49 -25.89 -17.14
N SER A 381 9.95 -24.98 -16.31
CA SER A 381 10.66 -23.82 -15.76
C SER A 381 10.82 -23.86 -14.24
N ALA A 382 10.68 -25.02 -13.62
CA ALA A 382 10.87 -25.21 -12.17
C ALA A 382 12.24 -25.83 -11.84
#